data_3998f04d1777b7aa0c151d4542c593e5
#
_entry.id   3998f04d1777b7aa0c151d4542c593e5
#
_cell.length_a   1.000
_cell.length_b   1.000
_cell.length_c   1.000
_cell.angle_alpha   90.00
_cell.angle_beta   90.00
_cell.angle_gamma   90.00
#
_symmetry.space_group_name_H-M   'P 1'
#
loop_
_entity.id
_entity.type
_entity.pdbx_description
1 polymer ?
#
loop_
_entity_poly.entity_id
_entity_poly.type
_entity_poly.pdbx_seq_one_letter_code
_entity_poly.pdbx_strand_id
1 'polypeptide(L)'
;MPNLLGKVRALQAEGVSAWMYTSNYAYPPTTLTSCVRDDLYFVPEVLGVKIAMGDHRSSFPTQEEVMRLLTQIRVGAMVAGKLGVLHIHLGNIVGPFDMLLECVKRGMPIQHIRPTHCARHPDVFKGAIEFGLAGGYVDITTGGSCAVGSPAHGVKSVLEAGVAADHITMSSDGHGSVPRFNDKGEMIGLGVGGVACNLKEVKRLIGELGVPMTTALSVITSNVAKALQLPGKGVVKAGNCADLNLFDENMNLVHVFAKGRQMMRNGEIIVKGTFEE
;
A
#
# COMPACT_ATOMS: atom_id res chain seq x y z
N MET A 1 -1.92 -6.54 -18.00
CA MET A 1 -1.43 -7.35 -16.85
C MET A 1 -0.09 -8.05 -17.13
N PRO A 2 0.20 -8.70 -18.28
CA PRO A 2 1.48 -9.40 -18.50
C PRO A 2 2.72 -8.52 -18.27
N ASN A 3 2.72 -7.27 -18.77
CA ASN A 3 3.84 -6.34 -18.58
C ASN A 3 4.10 -6.01 -17.09
N LEU A 4 3.07 -5.94 -16.26
CA LEU A 4 3.22 -5.72 -14.83
C LEU A 4 3.87 -6.94 -14.16
N LEU A 5 3.44 -8.15 -14.51
CA LEU A 5 4.07 -9.38 -14.01
C LEU A 5 5.53 -9.47 -14.46
N GLY A 6 5.82 -9.11 -15.74
CA GLY A 6 7.19 -9.01 -16.24
C GLY A 6 8.06 -8.06 -15.41
N LYS A 7 7.52 -6.87 -15.05
CA LYS A 7 8.23 -5.90 -14.20
C LYS A 7 8.45 -6.43 -12.77
N VAL A 8 7.46 -7.10 -12.18
CA VAL A 8 7.60 -7.74 -10.86
C VAL A 8 8.76 -8.75 -10.88
N ARG A 9 8.79 -9.62 -11.88
CA ARG A 9 9.84 -10.66 -12.02
C ARG A 9 11.22 -10.05 -12.30
N ALA A 10 11.29 -8.97 -13.07
CA ALA A 10 12.53 -8.22 -13.28
C ALA A 10 13.08 -7.67 -11.96
N LEU A 11 12.25 -7.02 -11.14
CA LEU A 11 12.65 -6.54 -9.81
C LEU A 11 13.10 -7.68 -8.90
N GLN A 12 12.44 -8.83 -8.96
CA GLN A 12 12.84 -10.01 -8.18
C GLN A 12 14.21 -10.57 -8.63
N ALA A 13 14.48 -10.57 -9.95
CA ALA A 13 15.76 -10.97 -10.50
C ALA A 13 16.90 -10.02 -10.09
N GLU A 14 16.62 -8.72 -9.96
CA GLU A 14 17.55 -7.72 -9.43
C GLU A 14 17.74 -7.82 -7.90
N GLY A 15 16.97 -8.65 -7.21
CA GLY A 15 17.07 -8.92 -5.77
C GLY A 15 15.99 -8.29 -4.91
N VAL A 16 15.18 -7.39 -5.44
CA VAL A 16 14.08 -6.75 -4.71
C VAL A 16 12.90 -7.72 -4.56
N SER A 17 12.30 -7.80 -3.37
CA SER A 17 11.05 -8.53 -3.21
C SER A 17 9.90 -7.70 -3.78
N ALA A 18 9.12 -8.28 -4.68
CA ALA A 18 8.03 -7.58 -5.37
C ALA A 18 6.83 -8.49 -5.55
N TRP A 19 5.65 -7.92 -5.44
CA TRP A 19 4.34 -8.54 -5.67
C TRP A 19 3.46 -7.59 -6.46
N MET A 20 2.28 -8.04 -6.85
CA MET A 20 1.33 -7.23 -7.60
C MET A 20 -0.11 -7.50 -7.18
N TYR A 21 -0.96 -6.56 -7.51
CA TYR A 21 -2.39 -6.77 -7.61
C TYR A 21 -2.77 -6.97 -9.07
N THR A 22 -3.67 -7.89 -9.35
CA THR A 22 -4.28 -7.98 -10.68
C THR A 22 -5.27 -6.84 -10.89
N SER A 23 -5.65 -6.57 -12.14
CA SER A 23 -6.47 -5.45 -12.55
C SER A 23 -5.73 -4.09 -12.54
N ASN A 24 -6.49 -3.06 -12.83
CA ASN A 24 -6.09 -1.66 -12.84
C ASN A 24 -7.04 -0.83 -11.95
N TYR A 25 -7.70 0.20 -12.48
CA TYR A 25 -8.70 0.99 -11.74
C TYR A 25 -10.12 0.54 -12.01
N ALA A 26 -10.37 -0.15 -13.13
CA ALA A 26 -11.69 -0.45 -13.64
C ALA A 26 -12.35 -1.66 -12.97
N TYR A 27 -13.67 -1.68 -13.00
CA TYR A 27 -14.50 -2.85 -12.79
C TYR A 27 -15.34 -3.09 -14.06
N PRO A 28 -15.49 -4.33 -14.57
CA PRO A 28 -14.87 -5.57 -14.09
C PRO A 28 -13.34 -5.58 -14.15
N PRO A 29 -12.67 -6.34 -13.25
CA PRO A 29 -11.20 -6.37 -13.21
C PRO A 29 -10.61 -7.03 -14.45
N THR A 30 -9.50 -6.47 -14.94
CA THR A 30 -8.66 -7.09 -15.97
C THR A 30 -7.72 -8.11 -15.32
N THR A 31 -7.70 -9.33 -15.82
CA THR A 31 -6.94 -10.44 -15.25
C THR A 31 -5.80 -10.90 -16.17
N LEU A 32 -4.87 -11.67 -15.64
CA LEU A 32 -3.80 -12.37 -16.39
C LEU A 32 -4.33 -13.65 -17.02
N THR A 33 -5.20 -14.33 -16.28
CA THR A 33 -5.85 -15.57 -16.66
C THR A 33 -7.32 -15.32 -17.01
N SER A 34 -8.17 -16.32 -16.85
CA SER A 34 -9.59 -16.21 -17.17
C SER A 34 -10.42 -15.47 -16.12
N CYS A 35 -9.95 -15.42 -14.86
CA CYS A 35 -10.67 -14.77 -13.77
C CYS A 35 -9.77 -14.43 -12.57
N VAL A 36 -10.32 -13.64 -11.64
CA VAL A 36 -9.63 -13.22 -10.41
C VAL A 36 -9.16 -14.41 -9.56
N ARG A 37 -9.97 -15.45 -9.44
CA ARG A 37 -9.60 -16.64 -8.65
C ARG A 37 -8.38 -17.35 -9.22
N ASP A 38 -8.33 -17.48 -10.54
CA ASP A 38 -7.24 -18.14 -11.23
C ASP A 38 -5.95 -17.33 -11.16
N ASP A 39 -6.03 -15.99 -11.26
CA ASP A 39 -4.88 -15.12 -11.05
C ASP A 39 -4.28 -15.32 -9.64
N LEU A 40 -5.12 -15.34 -8.61
CA LEU A 40 -4.68 -15.54 -7.23
C LEU A 40 -4.10 -16.94 -7.01
N TYR A 41 -4.67 -17.96 -7.66
CA TYR A 41 -4.28 -19.34 -7.49
C TYR A 41 -3.01 -19.70 -8.28
N PHE A 42 -2.95 -19.34 -9.56
CA PHE A 42 -1.87 -19.76 -10.44
C PHE A 42 -0.66 -18.82 -10.46
N VAL A 43 -0.82 -17.54 -10.03
CA VAL A 43 0.26 -16.56 -10.08
C VAL A 43 0.71 -16.23 -8.67
N PRO A 44 1.87 -16.77 -8.21
CA PRO A 44 2.38 -16.57 -6.84
C PRO A 44 2.52 -15.10 -6.45
N GLU A 45 2.88 -14.24 -7.41
CA GLU A 45 3.11 -12.82 -7.20
C GLU A 45 1.83 -12.00 -6.98
N VAL A 46 0.66 -12.53 -7.36
CA VAL A 46 -0.62 -11.84 -7.19
C VAL A 46 -1.13 -12.00 -5.75
N LEU A 47 -1.29 -10.88 -5.03
CA LEU A 47 -1.78 -10.84 -3.65
C LEU A 47 -3.25 -10.43 -3.54
N GLY A 48 -3.85 -9.95 -4.61
CA GLY A 48 -5.21 -9.44 -4.60
C GLY A 48 -5.57 -8.73 -5.90
N VAL A 49 -6.57 -7.87 -5.80
CA VAL A 49 -7.11 -7.10 -6.93
C VAL A 49 -7.04 -5.61 -6.60
N LYS A 50 -6.76 -4.76 -7.60
CA LYS A 50 -6.86 -3.30 -7.48
C LYS A 50 -8.07 -2.77 -8.26
N ILE A 51 -8.82 -1.85 -7.64
CA ILE A 51 -9.85 -1.02 -8.28
C ILE A 51 -9.75 0.42 -7.81
N ALA A 52 -10.48 1.33 -8.45
CA ALA A 52 -10.71 2.68 -7.96
C ALA A 52 -12.18 2.88 -7.58
N MET A 53 -12.40 3.69 -6.54
CA MET A 53 -13.72 4.15 -6.13
C MET A 53 -13.70 5.67 -5.95
N GLY A 54 -14.65 6.36 -6.61
CA GLY A 54 -14.93 7.75 -6.35
C GLY A 54 -14.07 8.80 -7.02
N ASP A 55 -13.33 8.46 -8.07
CA ASP A 55 -12.67 9.45 -8.93
C ASP A 55 -12.91 9.15 -10.43
N HIS A 56 -12.31 9.96 -11.29
CA HIS A 56 -12.44 9.84 -12.76
C HIS A 56 -11.92 8.51 -13.33
N ARG A 57 -11.18 7.71 -12.55
CA ARG A 57 -10.68 6.38 -12.92
C ARG A 57 -11.63 5.27 -12.51
N SER A 58 -12.62 5.59 -11.66
CA SER A 58 -13.56 4.62 -11.12
C SER A 58 -14.60 4.19 -12.16
N SER A 59 -14.93 2.91 -12.17
CA SER A 59 -16.11 2.38 -12.87
C SER A 59 -17.38 2.45 -12.00
N PHE A 60 -17.30 3.07 -10.83
CA PHE A 60 -18.41 3.19 -9.85
C PHE A 60 -19.13 1.86 -9.58
N PRO A 61 -18.41 0.81 -9.12
CA PRO A 61 -19.00 -0.48 -8.87
C PRO A 61 -20.09 -0.38 -7.79
N THR A 62 -21.16 -1.13 -7.99
CA THR A 62 -22.26 -1.25 -7.02
C THR A 62 -21.83 -2.07 -5.81
N GLN A 63 -22.60 -1.98 -4.71
CA GLN A 63 -22.42 -2.78 -3.50
C GLN A 63 -22.30 -4.27 -3.80
N GLU A 64 -23.18 -4.80 -4.66
CA GLU A 64 -23.20 -6.22 -5.01
C GLU A 64 -21.99 -6.63 -5.84
N GLU A 65 -21.49 -5.76 -6.70
CA GLU A 65 -20.28 -6.00 -7.49
C GLU A 65 -19.05 -6.05 -6.60
N VAL A 66 -18.93 -5.14 -5.63
CA VAL A 66 -17.85 -5.17 -4.64
C VAL A 66 -17.90 -6.45 -3.80
N MET A 67 -19.10 -6.86 -3.35
CA MET A 67 -19.27 -8.12 -2.61
C MET A 67 -18.86 -9.34 -3.43
N ARG A 68 -19.29 -9.42 -4.69
CA ARG A 68 -18.91 -10.52 -5.59
C ARG A 68 -17.41 -10.56 -5.83
N LEU A 69 -16.77 -9.39 -6.02
CA LEU A 69 -15.33 -9.29 -6.20
C LEU A 69 -14.57 -9.76 -4.95
N LEU A 70 -14.96 -9.30 -3.78
CA LEU A 70 -14.40 -9.74 -2.50
C LEU A 70 -14.55 -11.26 -2.29
N THR A 71 -15.69 -11.83 -2.69
CA THR A 71 -15.90 -13.28 -2.61
C THR A 71 -14.95 -14.04 -3.54
N GLN A 72 -14.75 -13.58 -4.77
CA GLN A 72 -13.80 -14.21 -5.71
C GLN A 72 -12.36 -14.14 -5.18
N ILE A 73 -11.96 -12.97 -4.65
CA ILE A 73 -10.65 -12.76 -4.03
C ILE A 73 -10.45 -13.73 -2.88
N ARG A 74 -11.40 -13.78 -1.96
CA ARG A 74 -11.34 -14.64 -0.77
C ARG A 74 -11.22 -16.13 -1.13
N VAL A 75 -12.03 -16.61 -2.06
CA VAL A 75 -12.01 -18.03 -2.48
C VAL A 75 -10.69 -18.36 -3.16
N GLY A 76 -10.24 -17.56 -4.13
CA GLY A 76 -8.97 -17.80 -4.83
C GLY A 76 -7.77 -17.78 -3.91
N ALA A 77 -7.73 -16.81 -2.99
CA ALA A 77 -6.66 -16.66 -2.03
C ALA A 77 -6.63 -17.79 -0.98
N MET A 78 -7.79 -18.23 -0.49
CA MET A 78 -7.90 -19.34 0.46
C MET A 78 -7.30 -20.62 -0.12
N VAL A 79 -7.62 -20.95 -1.38
CA VAL A 79 -7.08 -22.13 -2.07
C VAL A 79 -5.58 -22.00 -2.31
N ALA A 80 -5.08 -20.78 -2.54
CA ALA A 80 -3.67 -20.47 -2.77
C ALA A 80 -2.83 -20.31 -1.48
N GLY A 81 -3.44 -20.43 -0.29
CA GLY A 81 -2.76 -20.16 0.98
C GLY A 81 -2.36 -18.68 1.17
N LYS A 82 -3.07 -17.76 0.57
CA LYS A 82 -2.86 -16.30 0.65
C LYS A 82 -4.00 -15.64 1.42
N LEU A 83 -3.78 -14.39 1.91
CA LEU A 83 -4.87 -13.59 2.47
C LEU A 83 -5.89 -13.22 1.39
N GLY A 84 -5.42 -12.64 0.29
CA GLY A 84 -6.27 -12.06 -0.76
C GLY A 84 -6.91 -10.73 -0.34
N VAL A 85 -6.56 -9.66 -1.01
CA VAL A 85 -7.04 -8.32 -0.66
C VAL A 85 -7.65 -7.60 -1.86
N LEU A 86 -8.66 -6.80 -1.60
CA LEU A 86 -9.16 -5.79 -2.51
C LEU A 86 -8.49 -4.46 -2.16
N HIS A 87 -7.51 -4.05 -2.97
CA HIS A 87 -6.82 -2.78 -2.82
C HIS A 87 -7.59 -1.68 -3.55
N ILE A 88 -8.01 -0.65 -2.83
CA ILE A 88 -8.95 0.34 -3.33
C ILE A 88 -8.31 1.72 -3.35
N HIS A 89 -8.08 2.26 -4.56
CA HIS A 89 -7.80 3.68 -4.73
C HIS A 89 -9.05 4.49 -4.39
N LEU A 90 -9.00 5.26 -3.32
CA LEU A 90 -10.08 6.15 -2.93
C LEU A 90 -9.89 7.53 -3.55
N GLY A 91 -10.90 7.98 -4.28
CA GLY A 91 -11.06 9.36 -4.71
C GLY A 91 -11.87 10.17 -3.71
N ASN A 92 -12.28 11.36 -4.12
CA ASN A 92 -13.13 12.24 -3.31
C ASN A 92 -14.62 11.90 -3.55
N ILE A 93 -15.07 10.80 -2.94
CA ILE A 93 -16.47 10.38 -2.96
C ILE A 93 -17.08 10.58 -1.57
N VAL A 94 -18.35 10.92 -1.51
CA VAL A 94 -19.11 11.00 -0.26
C VAL A 94 -19.36 9.59 0.27
N GLY A 95 -19.03 9.34 1.54
CA GLY A 95 -19.29 8.07 2.22
C GLY A 95 -18.59 6.85 1.63
N PRO A 96 -17.29 6.90 1.21
CA PRO A 96 -16.64 5.76 0.55
C PRO A 96 -16.56 4.54 1.45
N PHE A 97 -16.50 4.75 2.76
CA PHE A 97 -16.42 3.68 3.75
C PHE A 97 -17.75 3.04 4.10
N ASP A 98 -18.88 3.72 3.83
CA ASP A 98 -20.21 3.18 4.12
C ASP A 98 -20.45 1.88 3.35
N MET A 99 -20.14 1.88 2.06
CA MET A 99 -20.21 0.68 1.22
C MET A 99 -19.28 -0.44 1.72
N LEU A 100 -18.06 -0.11 2.15
CA LEU A 100 -17.09 -1.08 2.64
C LEU A 100 -17.51 -1.66 4.00
N LEU A 101 -17.99 -0.83 4.91
CA LEU A 101 -18.51 -1.27 6.20
C LEU A 101 -19.80 -2.08 6.04
N GLU A 102 -20.63 -1.76 5.05
CA GLU A 102 -21.80 -2.58 4.73
C GLU A 102 -21.40 -3.97 4.23
N CYS A 103 -20.33 -4.11 3.44
CA CYS A 103 -19.78 -5.43 3.10
C CYS A 103 -19.39 -6.22 4.37
N VAL A 104 -18.79 -5.55 5.35
CA VAL A 104 -18.40 -6.17 6.63
C VAL A 104 -19.63 -6.61 7.43
N LYS A 105 -20.64 -5.76 7.55
CA LYS A 105 -21.93 -6.10 8.22
C LYS A 105 -22.61 -7.32 7.60
N ARG A 106 -22.50 -7.47 6.29
CA ARG A 106 -23.01 -8.62 5.52
C ARG A 106 -22.13 -9.87 5.61
N GLY A 107 -21.09 -9.86 6.45
CA GLY A 107 -20.24 -11.02 6.77
C GLY A 107 -18.93 -11.12 6.00
N MET A 108 -18.53 -10.09 5.23
CA MET A 108 -17.21 -10.05 4.62
C MET A 108 -16.16 -9.69 5.68
N PRO A 109 -15.11 -10.52 5.90
CA PRO A 109 -14.07 -10.18 6.85
C PRO A 109 -13.32 -8.92 6.42
N ILE A 110 -13.22 -7.94 7.32
CA ILE A 110 -12.64 -6.61 7.07
C ILE A 110 -11.20 -6.67 6.58
N GLN A 111 -10.48 -7.72 6.94
CA GLN A 111 -9.09 -7.96 6.56
C GLN A 111 -8.85 -8.14 5.04
N HIS A 112 -9.90 -8.37 4.26
CA HIS A 112 -9.79 -8.44 2.80
C HIS A 112 -9.91 -7.07 2.12
N ILE A 113 -10.22 -6.00 2.87
CA ILE A 113 -10.48 -4.65 2.34
C ILE A 113 -9.28 -3.77 2.68
N ARG A 114 -8.65 -3.18 1.65
CA ARG A 114 -7.42 -2.37 1.78
C ARG A 114 -7.58 -1.04 1.03
N PRO A 115 -8.26 -0.07 1.63
CA PRO A 115 -8.32 1.28 1.07
C PRO A 115 -6.97 1.96 1.16
N THR A 116 -6.60 2.73 0.13
CA THR A 116 -5.44 3.64 0.15
C THR A 116 -5.86 5.07 -0.12
N HIS A 117 -4.95 6.02 0.07
CA HIS A 117 -5.21 7.46 0.00
C HIS A 117 -6.16 7.97 1.10
N CYS A 118 -6.17 7.29 2.24
CA CYS A 118 -7.13 7.52 3.32
C CYS A 118 -7.08 8.94 3.93
N ALA A 119 -5.97 9.68 3.75
CA ALA A 119 -5.84 11.06 4.25
C ALA A 119 -5.89 12.12 3.16
N ARG A 120 -6.30 11.79 1.93
CA ARG A 120 -6.27 12.74 0.79
C ARG A 120 -7.31 13.86 0.93
N HIS A 121 -8.49 13.56 1.46
CA HIS A 121 -9.61 14.49 1.65
C HIS A 121 -10.14 14.39 3.08
N PRO A 122 -10.67 15.49 3.67
CA PRO A 122 -11.15 15.49 5.06
C PRO A 122 -12.23 14.46 5.34
N ASP A 123 -13.25 14.33 4.47
CA ASP A 123 -14.36 13.38 4.65
C ASP A 123 -13.88 11.93 4.51
N VAL A 124 -12.96 11.67 3.56
CA VAL A 124 -12.32 10.36 3.40
C VAL A 124 -11.52 10.02 4.65
N PHE A 125 -10.78 10.99 5.20
CA PHE A 125 -9.97 10.78 6.40
C PHE A 125 -10.81 10.45 7.63
N LYS A 126 -11.95 11.14 7.81
CA LYS A 126 -12.89 10.84 8.90
C LYS A 126 -13.41 9.40 8.78
N GLY A 127 -13.90 9.01 7.61
CA GLY A 127 -14.39 7.64 7.37
C GLY A 127 -13.27 6.58 7.51
N ALA A 128 -12.03 6.92 7.18
CA ALA A 128 -10.89 6.03 7.36
C ALA A 128 -10.60 5.74 8.84
N ILE A 129 -10.74 6.74 9.72
CA ILE A 129 -10.60 6.55 11.16
C ILE A 129 -11.70 5.62 11.67
N GLU A 130 -12.96 5.83 11.28
CA GLU A 130 -14.09 4.97 11.64
C GLU A 130 -13.87 3.52 11.16
N PHE A 131 -13.38 3.35 9.93
CA PHE A 131 -13.02 2.05 9.38
C PHE A 131 -11.86 1.38 10.14
N GLY A 132 -10.84 2.16 10.53
CA GLY A 132 -9.73 1.70 11.35
C GLY A 132 -10.17 1.24 12.75
N LEU A 133 -11.05 1.99 13.40
CA LEU A 133 -11.65 1.63 14.70
C LEU A 133 -12.50 0.35 14.62
N ALA A 134 -13.11 0.08 13.46
CA ALA A 134 -13.80 -1.18 13.19
C ALA A 134 -12.86 -2.37 12.91
N GLY A 135 -11.52 -2.17 12.98
CA GLY A 135 -10.49 -3.19 12.74
C GLY A 135 -9.98 -3.27 11.31
N GLY A 136 -10.31 -2.28 10.48
CA GLY A 136 -9.73 -2.15 9.13
C GLY A 136 -8.32 -1.59 9.15
N TYR A 137 -7.64 -1.66 8.01
CA TYR A 137 -6.34 -1.03 7.81
C TYR A 137 -6.50 0.36 7.19
N VAL A 138 -5.76 1.32 7.71
CA VAL A 138 -5.72 2.70 7.19
C VAL A 138 -4.38 2.91 6.51
N ASP A 139 -4.38 3.10 5.18
CA ASP A 139 -3.17 3.37 4.40
C ASP A 139 -3.07 4.84 4.03
N ILE A 140 -2.00 5.49 4.48
CA ILE A 140 -1.70 6.90 4.24
C ILE A 140 -0.65 7.02 3.14
N THR A 141 -1.01 7.68 2.04
CA THR A 141 -0.10 7.89 0.93
C THR A 141 0.88 9.02 1.22
N THR A 142 2.17 8.77 1.07
CA THR A 142 3.23 9.74 1.33
C THR A 142 3.61 10.58 0.11
N GLY A 143 3.31 10.11 -1.10
CA GLY A 143 3.62 10.78 -2.36
C GLY A 143 2.56 11.76 -2.88
N GLY A 144 1.54 12.08 -2.10
CA GLY A 144 0.42 12.91 -2.54
C GLY A 144 0.00 13.98 -1.52
N SER A 145 -1.14 14.62 -1.79
CA SER A 145 -1.75 15.58 -0.87
C SER A 145 -2.28 14.87 0.39
N CYS A 146 -2.27 15.60 1.50
CA CYS A 146 -2.81 15.16 2.78
C CYS A 146 -3.68 16.27 3.36
N ALA A 147 -4.91 15.94 3.75
CA ALA A 147 -5.90 16.89 4.27
C ALA A 147 -5.53 17.47 5.65
N VAL A 148 -4.62 16.82 6.38
CA VAL A 148 -4.24 17.18 7.75
C VAL A 148 -2.77 17.62 7.84
N GLY A 149 -2.29 18.33 6.83
CA GLY A 149 -0.94 18.90 6.77
C GLY A 149 0.06 18.00 6.07
N SER A 150 0.50 16.90 6.67
CA SER A 150 1.39 15.94 6.04
C SER A 150 0.95 14.49 6.31
N PRO A 151 1.46 13.52 5.53
CA PRO A 151 1.22 12.10 5.80
C PRO A 151 1.60 11.67 7.22
N ALA A 152 2.69 12.19 7.77
CA ALA A 152 3.08 11.95 9.16
C ALA A 152 2.03 12.47 10.16
N HIS A 153 1.47 13.67 9.95
CA HIS A 153 0.36 14.17 10.77
C HIS A 153 -0.87 13.27 10.63
N GLY A 154 -1.16 12.76 9.42
CA GLY A 154 -2.23 11.79 9.20
C GLY A 154 -2.05 10.53 10.04
N VAL A 155 -0.86 9.92 10.03
CA VAL A 155 -0.54 8.76 10.87
C VAL A 155 -0.73 9.07 12.36
N LYS A 156 -0.18 10.21 12.83
CA LYS A 156 -0.32 10.62 14.22
C LYS A 156 -1.78 10.80 14.63
N SER A 157 -2.57 11.48 13.80
CA SER A 157 -4.01 11.69 14.06
C SER A 157 -4.79 10.38 14.13
N VAL A 158 -4.46 9.40 13.28
CA VAL A 158 -5.09 8.07 13.31
C VAL A 158 -4.73 7.31 14.58
N LEU A 159 -3.46 7.42 15.04
CA LEU A 159 -3.01 6.84 16.32
C LEU A 159 -3.74 7.50 17.50
N GLU A 160 -3.83 8.82 17.52
CA GLU A 160 -4.51 9.59 18.58
C GLU A 160 -6.01 9.33 18.62
N ALA A 161 -6.63 9.00 17.49
CA ALA A 161 -8.02 8.57 17.42
C ALA A 161 -8.27 7.17 18.00
N GLY A 162 -7.21 6.43 18.36
CA GLY A 162 -7.31 5.11 19.00
C GLY A 162 -7.32 3.92 18.03
N VAL A 163 -7.01 4.13 16.75
CA VAL A 163 -6.81 3.02 15.81
C VAL A 163 -5.56 2.24 16.23
N ALA A 164 -5.66 0.92 16.21
CA ALA A 164 -4.54 0.06 16.59
C ALA A 164 -3.31 0.34 15.72
N ALA A 165 -2.14 0.57 16.34
CA ALA A 165 -0.94 1.00 15.65
C ALA A 165 -0.49 0.04 14.54
N ASP A 166 -0.76 -1.26 14.71
CA ASP A 166 -0.46 -2.30 13.72
C ASP A 166 -1.48 -2.40 12.57
N HIS A 167 -2.50 -1.55 12.57
CA HIS A 167 -3.48 -1.40 11.48
C HIS A 167 -3.23 -0.13 10.63
N ILE A 168 -2.13 0.56 10.86
CA ILE A 168 -1.76 1.75 10.10
C ILE A 168 -0.59 1.42 9.18
N THR A 169 -0.70 1.79 7.90
CA THR A 169 0.36 1.63 6.90
C THR A 169 0.61 2.94 6.17
N MET A 170 1.80 3.09 5.63
CA MET A 170 2.14 4.15 4.66
C MET A 170 2.61 3.53 3.35
N SER A 171 2.18 4.13 2.25
CA SER A 171 2.61 3.76 0.89
C SER A 171 3.03 4.98 0.08
N SER A 172 4.01 4.82 -0.81
CA SER A 172 4.57 5.94 -1.56
C SER A 172 3.72 6.37 -2.75
N ASP A 173 2.88 5.50 -3.28
CA ASP A 173 2.29 5.64 -4.61
C ASP A 173 3.38 5.90 -5.68
N GLY A 174 4.56 5.29 -5.47
CA GLY A 174 5.74 5.50 -6.31
C GLY A 174 5.49 5.10 -7.76
N HIS A 175 6.05 5.89 -8.69
CA HIS A 175 5.79 5.81 -10.12
C HIS A 175 4.33 6.09 -10.53
N GLY A 176 3.45 6.43 -9.57
CA GLY A 176 2.12 6.94 -9.86
C GLY A 176 2.19 8.34 -10.50
N SER A 177 1.18 8.66 -11.30
CA SER A 177 1.05 9.99 -11.87
C SER A 177 0.65 11.01 -10.80
N VAL A 178 1.41 12.10 -10.70
CA VAL A 178 1.15 13.22 -9.78
C VAL A 178 0.71 14.42 -10.61
N PRO A 179 -0.60 14.72 -10.69
CA PRO A 179 -1.09 15.91 -11.41
C PRO A 179 -0.58 17.18 -10.73
N ARG A 180 -0.19 18.16 -11.56
CA ARG A 180 0.16 19.51 -11.11
C ARG A 180 -0.92 20.46 -11.56
N PHE A 181 -1.41 21.28 -10.64
CA PHE A 181 -2.45 22.26 -10.90
C PHE A 181 -1.90 23.67 -10.69
N ASN A 182 -2.42 24.64 -11.43
CA ASN A 182 -2.20 26.06 -11.20
C ASN A 182 -3.17 26.58 -10.11
N ASP A 183 -3.04 27.85 -9.77
CA ASP A 183 -3.88 28.52 -8.76
C ASP A 183 -5.39 28.58 -9.14
N LYS A 184 -5.71 28.34 -10.42
CA LYS A 184 -7.08 28.26 -10.92
C LYS A 184 -7.65 26.82 -10.89
N GLY A 185 -6.85 25.83 -10.45
CA GLY A 185 -7.24 24.43 -10.45
C GLY A 185 -7.14 23.74 -11.82
N GLU A 186 -6.50 24.36 -12.82
CA GLU A 186 -6.29 23.77 -14.14
C GLU A 186 -5.04 22.89 -14.11
N MET A 187 -5.12 21.68 -14.70
CA MET A 187 -3.98 20.78 -14.77
C MET A 187 -2.94 21.31 -15.77
N ILE A 188 -1.76 21.66 -15.26
CA ILE A 188 -0.64 22.21 -16.05
C ILE A 188 0.46 21.18 -16.34
N GLY A 189 0.33 19.96 -15.85
CA GLY A 189 1.29 18.89 -16.14
C GLY A 189 1.13 17.68 -15.24
N LEU A 190 1.91 16.65 -15.56
CA LEU A 190 2.02 15.42 -14.77
C LEU A 190 3.47 15.23 -14.32
N GLY A 191 3.63 14.94 -13.05
CA GLY A 191 4.88 14.44 -12.47
C GLY A 191 4.81 12.93 -12.23
N VAL A 192 5.91 12.37 -11.75
CA VAL A 192 6.02 10.97 -11.32
C VAL A 192 6.34 10.94 -9.83
N GLY A 193 5.59 10.15 -9.06
CA GLY A 193 5.80 9.97 -7.63
C GLY A 193 7.14 9.27 -7.33
N GLY A 194 7.88 9.79 -6.36
CA GLY A 194 9.10 9.16 -5.87
C GLY A 194 8.81 8.05 -4.86
N VAL A 195 9.76 7.15 -4.64
CA VAL A 195 9.64 6.06 -3.66
C VAL A 195 10.27 6.40 -2.30
N ALA A 196 11.14 7.40 -2.23
CA ALA A 196 11.86 7.78 -1.01
C ALA A 196 11.00 8.54 0.02
N CYS A 197 9.80 8.97 -0.35
CA CYS A 197 8.90 9.76 0.50
C CYS A 197 8.48 9.02 1.77
N ASN A 198 8.38 7.68 1.76
CA ASN A 198 8.06 6.90 2.96
C ASN A 198 9.07 7.14 4.10
N LEU A 199 10.37 7.03 3.81
CA LEU A 199 11.41 7.25 4.81
C LEU A 199 11.44 8.70 5.31
N LYS A 200 11.17 9.68 4.44
CA LYS A 200 11.05 11.10 4.82
C LYS A 200 9.93 11.30 5.86
N GLU A 201 8.77 10.72 5.63
CA GLU A 201 7.65 10.85 6.57
C GLU A 201 7.87 10.07 7.87
N VAL A 202 8.57 8.92 7.83
CA VAL A 202 9.01 8.23 9.05
C VAL A 202 9.96 9.09 9.89
N LYS A 203 10.95 9.75 9.25
CA LYS A 203 11.83 10.70 9.95
C LYS A 203 11.04 11.84 10.62
N ARG A 204 10.00 12.35 9.94
CA ARG A 204 9.10 13.37 10.46
C ARG A 204 8.28 12.84 11.66
N LEU A 205 7.74 11.63 11.59
CA LEU A 205 7.03 10.99 12.70
C LEU A 205 7.89 10.94 13.97
N ILE A 206 9.16 10.58 13.83
CA ILE A 206 10.09 10.43 14.95
C ILE A 206 10.55 11.81 15.45
N GLY A 207 11.14 12.62 14.56
CA GLY A 207 11.87 13.84 14.92
C GLY A 207 10.97 15.04 15.21
N GLU A 208 9.89 15.22 14.43
CA GLU A 208 9.00 16.39 14.57
C GLU A 208 7.77 16.08 15.44
N LEU A 209 7.23 14.87 15.34
CA LEU A 209 5.94 14.53 15.96
C LEU A 209 6.07 13.65 17.21
N GLY A 210 7.28 13.20 17.56
CA GLY A 210 7.57 12.45 18.78
C GLY A 210 6.95 11.04 18.82
N VAL A 211 6.63 10.45 17.68
CA VAL A 211 6.14 9.08 17.63
C VAL A 211 7.29 8.12 17.92
N PRO A 212 7.11 7.10 18.80
CA PRO A 212 8.17 6.14 19.09
C PRO A 212 8.71 5.50 17.81
N MET A 213 10.05 5.36 17.71
CA MET A 213 10.74 4.87 16.51
C MET A 213 10.19 3.53 16.03
N THR A 214 9.92 2.60 16.94
CA THR A 214 9.36 1.29 16.60
C THR A 214 8.00 1.40 15.95
N THR A 215 7.12 2.26 16.45
CA THR A 215 5.80 2.54 15.86
C THR A 215 5.94 3.23 14.50
N ALA A 216 6.81 4.24 14.40
CA ALA A 216 7.03 4.97 13.16
C ALA A 216 7.59 4.08 12.04
N LEU A 217 8.52 3.18 12.36
CA LEU A 217 9.06 2.23 11.39
C LEU A 217 8.06 1.12 11.03
N SER A 218 7.22 0.69 11.97
CA SER A 218 6.27 -0.40 11.73
C SER A 218 5.30 -0.10 10.60
N VAL A 219 4.91 1.17 10.40
CA VAL A 219 3.93 1.57 9.37
C VAL A 219 4.41 1.34 7.92
N ILE A 220 5.71 1.16 7.72
CA ILE A 220 6.31 0.84 6.41
C ILE A 220 7.02 -0.53 6.40
N THR A 221 6.96 -1.29 7.49
CA THR A 221 7.65 -2.59 7.62
C THR A 221 6.70 -3.69 8.11
N SER A 222 6.66 -3.94 9.40
CA SER A 222 5.91 -5.06 10.00
C SER A 222 4.40 -4.96 9.77
N ASN A 223 3.83 -3.76 9.80
CA ASN A 223 2.40 -3.57 9.56
C ASN A 223 2.03 -3.93 8.11
N VAL A 224 2.86 -3.52 7.13
CA VAL A 224 2.66 -3.88 5.72
C VAL A 224 2.77 -5.39 5.53
N ALA A 225 3.79 -6.02 6.11
CA ALA A 225 3.97 -7.47 6.01
C ALA A 225 2.80 -8.23 6.66
N LYS A 226 2.29 -7.76 7.80
CA LYS A 226 1.10 -8.30 8.48
C LYS A 226 -0.16 -8.09 7.63
N ALA A 227 -0.37 -6.87 7.12
CA ALA A 227 -1.53 -6.51 6.32
C ALA A 227 -1.70 -7.33 5.05
N LEU A 228 -0.59 -7.80 4.47
CA LEU A 228 -0.55 -8.57 3.23
C LEU A 228 -0.18 -10.05 3.47
N GLN A 229 0.02 -10.45 4.72
CA GLN A 229 0.49 -11.79 5.12
C GLN A 229 1.74 -12.24 4.33
N LEU A 230 2.77 -11.37 4.27
CA LEU A 230 4.01 -11.67 3.58
C LEU A 230 4.92 -12.56 4.47
N PRO A 231 5.15 -13.83 4.12
CA PRO A 231 5.91 -14.73 4.97
C PRO A 231 7.38 -14.30 5.05
N GLY A 232 7.93 -14.30 6.26
CA GLY A 232 9.33 -13.99 6.51
C GLY A 232 9.72 -12.53 6.27
N LYS A 233 8.77 -11.59 6.23
CA LYS A 233 9.00 -10.17 6.00
C LYS A 233 8.63 -9.30 7.21
N GLY A 234 9.14 -8.08 7.24
CA GLY A 234 8.74 -7.01 8.15
C GLY A 234 9.36 -7.03 9.55
N VAL A 235 10.01 -8.09 9.96
CA VAL A 235 10.64 -8.21 11.27
C VAL A 235 12.00 -8.92 11.19
N VAL A 236 12.95 -8.48 12.01
CA VAL A 236 14.25 -9.13 12.17
C VAL A 236 14.09 -10.32 13.11
N LYS A 237 14.10 -11.52 12.54
CA LYS A 237 13.93 -12.79 13.28
C LYS A 237 14.67 -13.90 12.57
N ALA A 238 15.28 -14.83 13.31
CA ALA A 238 15.91 -16.02 12.76
C ALA A 238 14.91 -16.82 11.90
N GLY A 239 15.32 -17.20 10.69
CA GLY A 239 14.49 -17.88 9.70
C GLY A 239 13.72 -16.96 8.75
N ASN A 240 13.68 -15.65 9.00
CA ASN A 240 13.09 -14.66 8.08
C ASN A 240 14.10 -14.24 7.00
N CYS A 241 13.59 -13.59 5.95
CA CYS A 241 14.43 -12.96 4.93
C CYS A 241 15.29 -11.87 5.56
N ALA A 242 16.57 -11.88 5.24
CA ALA A 242 17.51 -10.83 5.66
C ALA A 242 17.38 -9.59 4.74
N ASP A 243 16.22 -8.94 4.81
CA ASP A 243 15.96 -7.63 4.21
C ASP A 243 16.17 -6.58 5.30
N LEU A 244 17.33 -5.94 5.30
CA LEU A 244 17.80 -5.09 6.39
C LEU A 244 18.22 -3.73 5.87
N ASN A 245 17.82 -2.69 6.57
CA ASN A 245 18.30 -1.33 6.39
C ASN A 245 19.06 -0.90 7.65
N LEU A 246 20.30 -0.46 7.48
CA LEU A 246 21.11 0.09 8.56
C LEU A 246 21.20 1.61 8.39
N PHE A 247 20.94 2.31 9.47
CA PHE A 247 20.96 3.76 9.51
C PHE A 247 22.06 4.26 10.45
N ASP A 248 22.58 5.45 10.18
CA ASP A 248 23.43 6.18 11.14
C ASP A 248 22.56 6.84 12.24
N GLU A 249 23.19 7.54 13.16
CA GLU A 249 22.55 8.27 14.26
C GLU A 249 21.59 9.39 13.80
N ASN A 250 21.78 9.89 12.57
CA ASN A 250 20.95 10.91 11.93
C ASN A 250 19.85 10.30 11.04
N MET A 251 19.62 8.99 11.16
CA MET A 251 18.67 8.24 10.33
C MET A 251 18.97 8.31 8.82
N ASN A 252 20.24 8.48 8.42
CA ASN A 252 20.63 8.32 7.04
C ASN A 252 20.86 6.84 6.73
N LEU A 253 20.39 6.40 5.58
CA LEU A 253 20.53 5.02 5.13
C LEU A 253 22.00 4.77 4.72
N VAL A 254 22.66 3.87 5.42
CA VAL A 254 24.10 3.56 5.22
C VAL A 254 24.28 2.24 4.48
N HIS A 255 23.56 1.21 4.88
CA HIS A 255 23.63 -0.10 4.25
C HIS A 255 22.23 -0.65 3.98
N VAL A 256 22.08 -1.35 2.86
CA VAL A 256 20.87 -2.07 2.47
C VAL A 256 21.23 -3.50 2.13
N PHE A 257 20.48 -4.43 2.68
CA PHE A 257 20.52 -5.84 2.34
C PHE A 257 19.16 -6.30 1.83
N ALA A 258 19.16 -7.05 0.75
CA ALA A 258 17.97 -7.72 0.22
C ALA A 258 18.23 -9.22 0.13
N LYS A 259 17.45 -10.00 0.85
CA LYS A 259 17.62 -11.47 0.96
C LYS A 259 19.06 -11.88 1.34
N GLY A 260 19.72 -11.09 2.22
CA GLY A 260 21.09 -11.30 2.66
C GLY A 260 22.19 -10.76 1.72
N ARG A 261 21.84 -10.34 0.50
CA ARG A 261 22.79 -9.70 -0.42
C ARG A 261 22.89 -8.21 -0.10
N GLN A 262 24.10 -7.71 0.06
CA GLN A 262 24.33 -6.28 0.24
C GLN A 262 24.09 -5.54 -1.07
N MET A 263 23.16 -4.58 -1.07
CA MET A 263 22.74 -3.79 -2.23
C MET A 263 23.34 -2.38 -2.19
N MET A 264 23.54 -1.84 -0.98
CA MET A 264 24.14 -0.53 -0.72
C MET A 264 25.18 -0.65 0.39
N ARG A 265 26.30 0.06 0.26
CA ARG A 265 27.40 0.13 1.24
C ARG A 265 27.85 1.57 1.41
N ASN A 266 27.90 2.06 2.67
CA ASN A 266 28.31 3.43 3.02
C ASN A 266 27.56 4.51 2.21
N GLY A 267 26.26 4.30 1.96
CA GLY A 267 25.43 5.22 1.19
C GLY A 267 25.55 5.09 -0.35
N GLU A 268 26.42 4.22 -0.84
CA GLU A 268 26.63 3.99 -2.27
C GLU A 268 25.95 2.69 -2.72
N ILE A 269 25.23 2.75 -3.85
CA ILE A 269 24.61 1.58 -4.48
C ILE A 269 25.72 0.75 -5.12
N ILE A 270 25.84 -0.52 -4.71
CA ILE A 270 26.88 -1.45 -5.20
C ILE A 270 26.33 -2.55 -6.11
N VAL A 271 25.01 -2.65 -6.24
CA VAL A 271 24.35 -3.58 -7.15
C VAL A 271 23.50 -2.75 -8.12
N LYS A 272 23.88 -2.82 -9.38
CA LYS A 272 23.18 -2.13 -10.48
C LYS A 272 22.23 -3.09 -11.17
N GLY A 273 21.16 -2.56 -11.76
CA GLY A 273 20.26 -3.29 -12.64
C GLY A 273 20.93 -3.62 -13.98
N THR A 274 20.30 -4.49 -14.76
CA THR A 274 20.86 -5.00 -16.02
C THR A 274 21.24 -3.90 -17.04
N PHE A 275 20.57 -2.74 -16.97
CA PHE A 275 20.74 -1.63 -17.90
C PHE A 275 21.29 -0.34 -17.24
N GLU A 276 21.83 -0.47 -16.03
CA GLU A 276 22.47 0.65 -15.29
C GLU A 276 23.99 0.58 -15.43
N GLU A 277 24.63 1.72 -15.77
CA GLU A 277 26.10 1.86 -15.89
C GLU A 277 26.77 2.18 -14.55
#